data_c2ddecc24de0ec0a2df3e75b6465d282
#
_entry.id   c2ddecc24de0ec0a2df3e75b6465d282
#
_cell.length_a   1.000
_cell.length_b   1.000
_cell.length_c   1.000
_cell.angle_alpha   90.00
_cell.angle_beta   90.00
_cell.angle_gamma   90.00
#
_symmetry.space_group_name_H-M   'P 1'
#
loop_
_entity.id
_entity.type
_entity.pdbx_description
1 polymer ?
#
loop_
_entity_poly.entity_id
_entity_poly.type
_entity_poly.pdbx_seq_one_letter_code
_entity_poly.pdbx_strand_id
1 'polypeptide(L)'
;MKPLMRTVLAMSIALSAGCSTITGWFSDDDFDPREPVELQKIDEQVKLKSRWSRGVGDGQGEGLYKINPILVNDSIYVASSEGKLASVDAETGRVRWKSNLDLALSGGVG
;
A
#
# COMPACT_ATOMS: atom_id res chain seq x y z
N MET A 1 7.30 15.86 -64.51
CA MET A 1 7.69 16.22 -63.10
C MET A 1 9.20 16.28 -63.06
N LYS A 2 9.72 17.41 -62.66
CA LYS A 2 11.15 17.70 -62.75
C LYS A 2 11.93 16.89 -61.69
N PRO A 3 13.13 16.39 -62.01
CA PRO A 3 13.91 15.52 -61.12
C PRO A 3 14.21 16.16 -59.75
N LEU A 4 14.25 17.49 -59.69
CA LEU A 4 14.45 18.25 -58.46
C LEU A 4 13.36 18.03 -57.37
N MET A 5 12.12 17.81 -57.78
CA MET A 5 11.01 17.59 -56.84
C MET A 5 11.02 16.17 -56.24
N ARG A 6 11.61 15.22 -56.96
CA ARG A 6 11.82 13.86 -56.46
C ARG A 6 12.95 13.76 -55.42
N THR A 7 14.01 14.53 -55.61
CA THR A 7 15.13 14.57 -54.68
C THR A 7 14.77 15.31 -53.37
N VAL A 8 13.96 16.37 -53.44
CA VAL A 8 13.47 17.08 -52.24
C VAL A 8 12.49 16.20 -51.43
N LEU A 9 11.62 15.43 -52.13
CA LEU A 9 10.69 14.51 -51.44
C LEU A 9 11.43 13.34 -50.76
N ALA A 10 12.50 12.82 -51.37
CA ALA A 10 13.30 11.76 -50.78
C ALA A 10 14.12 12.25 -49.57
N MET A 11 14.53 13.51 -49.58
CA MET A 11 15.32 14.09 -48.48
C MET A 11 14.45 14.44 -47.26
N SER A 12 13.17 14.77 -47.45
CA SER A 12 12.24 15.03 -46.33
C SER A 12 11.80 13.77 -45.58
N ILE A 13 11.82 12.59 -46.20
CA ILE A 13 11.47 11.31 -45.57
C ILE A 13 12.66 10.79 -44.72
N ALA A 14 13.90 11.13 -45.08
CA ALA A 14 15.09 10.72 -44.31
C ALA A 14 15.27 11.46 -42.98
N LEU A 15 14.65 12.64 -42.82
CA LEU A 15 14.74 13.42 -41.56
C LEU A 15 13.72 12.99 -40.52
N SER A 16 12.71 12.20 -40.86
CA SER A 16 11.68 11.75 -39.87
C SER A 16 11.99 10.44 -39.17
N ALA A 17 13.06 9.74 -39.57
CA ALA A 17 13.44 8.45 -38.96
C ALA A 17 14.45 8.56 -37.77
N GLY A 18 14.77 9.78 -37.34
CA GLY A 18 15.90 10.05 -36.44
C GLY A 18 15.56 10.18 -34.94
N CYS A 19 14.33 9.99 -34.48
CA CYS A 19 13.98 10.32 -33.09
C CYS A 19 13.95 9.14 -32.10
N SER A 20 14.21 7.91 -32.51
CA SER A 20 14.10 6.77 -31.58
C SER A 20 15.44 6.16 -31.14
N THR A 21 16.57 6.64 -31.67
CA THR A 21 17.88 6.01 -31.39
C THR A 21 18.74 6.78 -30.37
N ILE A 22 18.28 7.96 -29.91
CA ILE A 22 19.09 8.80 -29.02
C ILE A 22 18.76 8.59 -27.52
N THR A 23 17.62 7.96 -27.21
CA THR A 23 17.20 7.70 -25.81
C THR A 23 18.06 6.66 -25.11
N GLY A 24 18.79 5.81 -25.81
CA GLY A 24 19.66 4.81 -25.20
C GLY A 24 21.06 5.31 -24.80
N TRP A 25 21.47 6.52 -25.23
CA TRP A 25 22.82 7.03 -24.93
C TRP A 25 22.88 7.96 -23.72
N PHE A 26 21.74 8.42 -23.23
CA PHE A 26 21.62 9.25 -22.03
C PHE A 26 20.96 8.48 -20.86
N SER A 27 20.93 7.16 -20.93
CA SER A 27 20.66 6.34 -19.76
C SER A 27 21.95 6.26 -18.97
N ASP A 28 22.34 7.36 -18.33
CA ASP A 28 23.06 7.25 -17.08
C ASP A 28 22.12 6.48 -16.16
N ASP A 29 22.66 5.51 -15.43
CA ASP A 29 21.98 4.83 -14.33
C ASP A 29 21.65 5.87 -13.25
N ASP A 30 20.76 6.80 -13.58
CA ASP A 30 20.24 7.77 -12.63
C ASP A 30 19.40 6.98 -11.63
N PHE A 31 20.00 6.73 -10.48
CA PHE A 31 19.30 6.26 -9.30
C PHE A 31 18.10 7.20 -9.06
N ASP A 32 16.93 6.81 -9.55
CA ASP A 32 15.69 7.50 -9.20
C ASP A 32 15.30 7.08 -7.78
N PRO A 33 15.40 7.99 -6.78
CA PRO A 33 15.04 7.67 -5.41
C PRO A 33 13.55 7.33 -5.25
N ARG A 34 12.75 7.48 -6.32
CA ARG A 34 11.33 7.11 -6.35
C ARG A 34 11.09 5.74 -6.96
N GLU A 35 12.09 5.17 -7.63
CA GLU A 35 11.98 3.82 -8.17
C GLU A 35 11.95 2.81 -7.03
N PRO A 36 10.95 1.92 -6.98
CA PRO A 36 10.89 0.91 -5.94
C PRO A 36 12.12 0.03 -5.98
N VAL A 37 12.91 0.05 -4.91
CA VAL A 37 14.07 -0.82 -4.78
C VAL A 37 13.59 -2.26 -4.64
N GLU A 38 14.20 -3.16 -5.40
CA GLU A 38 13.92 -4.59 -5.31
C GLU A 38 14.20 -5.08 -3.88
N LEU A 39 13.19 -5.69 -3.26
CA LEU A 39 13.31 -6.17 -1.88
C LEU A 39 14.33 -7.31 -1.84
N GLN A 40 15.34 -7.15 -0.98
CA GLN A 40 16.29 -8.22 -0.73
C GLN A 40 15.59 -9.41 -0.09
N LYS A 41 15.97 -10.61 -0.53
CA LYS A 41 15.45 -11.84 0.06
C LYS A 41 15.92 -11.93 1.51
N ILE A 42 14.96 -11.87 2.44
CA ILE A 42 15.22 -11.98 3.87
C ILE A 42 15.13 -13.45 4.26
N ASP A 43 16.17 -13.97 4.92
CA ASP A 43 16.11 -15.28 5.51
C ASP A 43 15.18 -15.25 6.73
N GLU A 44 14.11 -16.03 6.66
CA GLU A 44 13.10 -16.11 7.70
C GLU A 44 13.68 -16.80 8.95
N GLN A 45 13.99 -16.01 9.99
CA GLN A 45 14.54 -16.53 11.23
C GLN A 45 13.45 -16.97 12.24
N VAL A 46 12.25 -16.42 12.11
CA VAL A 46 11.12 -16.71 13.00
C VAL A 46 9.88 -16.99 12.19
N LYS A 47 9.30 -18.17 12.36
CA LYS A 47 8.03 -18.56 11.75
C LYS A 47 6.88 -18.21 12.65
N LEU A 48 6.15 -17.15 12.30
CA LEU A 48 4.92 -16.78 12.98
C LEU A 48 3.75 -17.62 12.45
N LYS A 49 2.96 -18.18 13.38
CA LYS A 49 1.73 -18.88 13.04
C LYS A 49 0.54 -18.09 13.63
N SER A 50 -0.45 -17.80 12.80
CA SER A 50 -1.70 -17.23 13.28
C SER A 50 -2.42 -18.29 14.13
N ARG A 51 -2.74 -17.97 15.38
CA ARG A 51 -3.54 -18.84 16.27
C ARG A 51 -5.03 -18.70 15.98
N TRP A 52 -5.48 -17.49 15.75
CA TRP A 52 -6.86 -17.17 15.42
C TRP A 52 -6.92 -15.81 14.70
N SER A 53 -8.05 -15.55 14.06
CA SER A 53 -8.39 -14.25 13.45
C SER A 53 -9.85 -13.93 13.75
N ARG A 54 -10.13 -12.66 14.07
CA ARG A 54 -11.47 -12.20 14.40
C ARG A 54 -11.71 -10.79 13.86
N GLY A 55 -12.79 -10.62 13.11
CA GLY A 55 -13.27 -9.30 12.74
C GLY A 55 -14.02 -8.63 13.89
N VAL A 56 -13.66 -7.40 14.20
CA VAL A 56 -14.29 -6.57 15.22
C VAL A 56 -14.53 -5.18 14.66
N GLY A 57 -15.78 -4.86 14.35
CA GLY A 57 -16.16 -3.56 13.77
C GLY A 57 -15.52 -3.31 12.40
N ASP A 58 -15.59 -2.06 11.96
CA ASP A 58 -15.14 -1.62 10.62
C ASP A 58 -13.76 -0.95 10.66
N GLY A 59 -13.00 -1.15 11.75
CA GLY A 59 -11.63 -0.65 11.91
C GLY A 59 -11.57 0.87 12.09
N GLN A 60 -10.62 1.50 11.38
CA GLN A 60 -10.39 2.94 11.49
C GLN A 60 -11.30 3.76 10.58
N GLY A 61 -12.04 3.13 9.66
CA GLY A 61 -12.80 3.84 8.64
C GLY A 61 -11.90 4.65 7.72
N GLU A 62 -12.42 5.77 7.21
CA GLU A 62 -11.66 6.69 6.33
C GLU A 62 -10.76 7.68 7.11
N GLY A 63 -10.84 7.67 8.43
CA GLY A 63 -10.05 8.56 9.30
C GLY A 63 -8.62 8.06 9.51
N LEU A 64 -7.70 9.01 9.69
CA LEU A 64 -6.30 8.74 10.05
C LEU A 64 -6.13 8.59 11.57
N TYR A 65 -7.03 7.88 12.22
CA TYR A 65 -7.03 7.69 13.66
C TYR A 65 -6.15 6.49 14.06
N LYS A 66 -5.40 6.63 15.14
CA LYS A 66 -4.65 5.50 15.72
C LYS A 66 -5.51 4.77 16.74
N ILE A 67 -6.38 3.91 16.26
CA ILE A 67 -7.21 3.06 17.10
C ILE A 67 -6.47 1.73 17.31
N ASN A 68 -5.69 1.64 18.37
CA ASN A 68 -4.92 0.45 18.68
C ASN A 68 -5.69 -0.44 19.67
N PRO A 69 -5.67 -1.77 19.47
CA PRO A 69 -6.14 -2.68 20.48
C PRO A 69 -5.20 -2.68 21.70
N ILE A 70 -5.74 -2.96 22.88
CA ILE A 70 -4.97 -3.11 24.12
C ILE A 70 -5.18 -4.50 24.71
N LEU A 71 -4.11 -5.12 25.18
CA LEU A 71 -4.14 -6.38 25.93
C LEU A 71 -4.05 -6.08 27.42
N VAL A 72 -5.06 -6.47 28.16
CA VAL A 72 -5.07 -6.39 29.62
C VAL A 72 -5.42 -7.77 30.17
N ASN A 73 -4.50 -8.36 30.91
CA ASN A 73 -4.59 -9.76 31.34
C ASN A 73 -4.83 -10.68 30.13
N ASP A 74 -5.92 -11.46 30.13
CA ASP A 74 -6.29 -12.39 29.07
C ASP A 74 -7.34 -11.82 28.10
N SER A 75 -7.52 -10.51 28.07
CA SER A 75 -8.53 -9.84 27.25
C SER A 75 -7.91 -8.81 26.34
N ILE A 76 -8.25 -8.90 25.05
CA ILE A 76 -7.94 -7.88 24.07
C ILE A 76 -9.18 -6.98 23.91
N TYR A 77 -9.00 -5.69 24.17
CA TYR A 77 -10.04 -4.68 23.97
C TYR A 77 -9.79 -3.96 22.65
N VAL A 78 -10.84 -3.86 21.86
CA VAL A 78 -10.79 -3.29 20.52
C VAL A 78 -11.90 -2.26 20.36
N ALA A 79 -11.59 -1.17 19.70
CA ALA A 79 -12.56 -0.15 19.30
C ALA A 79 -12.55 0.03 17.79
N SER A 80 -13.65 0.55 17.23
CA SER A 80 -13.70 1.07 15.85
C SER A 80 -14.05 2.55 15.86
N SER A 81 -13.74 3.24 14.75
CA SER A 81 -14.07 4.66 14.60
C SER A 81 -15.56 4.97 14.70
N GLU A 82 -16.42 3.98 14.45
CA GLU A 82 -17.88 4.10 14.57
C GLU A 82 -18.42 3.90 16.00
N GLY A 83 -17.55 3.73 16.98
CA GLY A 83 -17.97 3.54 18.37
C GLY A 83 -18.29 2.10 18.76
N LYS A 84 -17.98 1.12 17.92
CA LYS A 84 -18.13 -0.28 18.26
C LYS A 84 -16.96 -0.72 19.13
N LEU A 85 -17.26 -1.25 20.30
CA LEU A 85 -16.30 -1.80 21.25
C LEU A 85 -16.46 -3.31 21.39
N ALA A 86 -15.38 -4.00 21.59
CA ALA A 86 -15.43 -5.43 21.92
C ALA A 86 -14.31 -5.82 22.87
N SER A 87 -14.58 -6.81 23.70
CA SER A 87 -13.56 -7.56 24.43
C SER A 87 -13.48 -8.98 23.87
N VAL A 88 -12.27 -9.40 23.58
CA VAL A 88 -11.96 -10.69 22.97
C VAL A 88 -10.98 -11.43 23.87
N ASP A 89 -11.21 -12.69 24.05
CA ASP A 89 -10.28 -13.57 24.76
C ASP A 89 -8.98 -13.70 23.96
N ALA A 90 -7.85 -13.41 24.59
CA ALA A 90 -6.56 -13.32 23.91
C ALA A 90 -6.05 -14.68 23.41
N GLU A 91 -6.42 -15.76 24.04
CA GLU A 91 -5.96 -17.10 23.68
C GLU A 91 -6.80 -17.74 22.57
N THR A 92 -8.12 -17.60 22.67
CA THR A 92 -9.06 -18.32 21.83
C THR A 92 -9.72 -17.47 20.73
N GLY A 93 -9.61 -16.15 20.81
CA GLY A 93 -10.30 -15.22 19.91
C GLY A 93 -11.82 -15.17 20.15
N ARG A 94 -12.32 -15.71 21.24
CA ARG A 94 -13.76 -15.66 21.56
C ARG A 94 -14.15 -14.26 22.00
N VAL A 95 -15.22 -13.74 21.42
CA VAL A 95 -15.80 -12.46 21.88
C VAL A 95 -16.43 -12.66 23.24
N ARG A 96 -15.96 -11.93 24.25
CA ARG A 96 -16.52 -11.92 25.61
C ARG A 96 -17.74 -11.00 25.68
N TRP A 97 -17.65 -9.81 25.09
CA TRP A 97 -18.75 -8.87 24.97
C TRP A 97 -18.53 -7.91 23.79
N LYS A 98 -19.62 -7.28 23.37
CA LYS A 98 -19.63 -6.17 22.41
C LYS A 98 -20.52 -5.05 22.94
N SER A 99 -20.18 -3.82 22.61
CA SER A 99 -20.99 -2.63 22.90
C SER A 99 -20.91 -1.68 21.71
N ASN A 100 -21.95 -0.88 21.55
CA ASN A 100 -21.98 0.21 20.59
C ASN A 100 -22.28 1.51 21.38
N LEU A 101 -21.42 2.51 21.23
CA LEU A 101 -21.57 3.77 21.92
C LEU A 101 -22.38 4.80 21.14
N ASP A 102 -22.71 4.49 19.87
CA ASP A 102 -23.42 5.39 18.93
C ASP A 102 -22.73 6.77 18.78
N LEU A 103 -21.40 6.78 18.88
CA LEU A 103 -20.58 7.96 18.72
C LEU A 103 -19.27 7.61 18.00
N ALA A 104 -18.69 8.58 17.27
CA ALA A 104 -17.42 8.40 16.61
C ALA A 104 -16.26 8.46 17.63
N LEU A 105 -15.31 7.54 17.48
CA LEU A 105 -14.09 7.47 18.27
C LEU A 105 -12.88 7.86 17.43
N SER A 106 -12.01 8.70 17.97
CA SER A 106 -10.77 9.14 17.34
C SER A 106 -9.52 8.61 18.03
N GLY A 107 -9.68 7.91 19.16
CA GLY A 107 -8.60 7.32 19.95
C GLY A 107 -8.88 5.86 20.28
N GLY A 108 -7.83 5.13 20.61
CA GLY A 108 -7.93 3.75 21.06
C GLY A 108 -8.44 3.61 22.49
N VAL A 109 -8.54 2.37 22.92
CA VAL A 109 -8.85 2.00 24.30
C VAL A 109 -7.57 2.14 25.13
N GLY A 110 -7.62 2.88 26.21
CA GLY A 110 -6.50 3.11 27.13
C GLY A 110 -6.89 2.89 28.58
#